data_9a8cc2a9980ce02d9e8f477b4a2207c9
#
_entry.id   9a8cc2a9980ce02d9e8f477b4a2207c9
#
_cell.length_a   1.000
_cell.length_b   1.000
_cell.length_c   1.000
_cell.angle_alpha   90.00
_cell.angle_beta   90.00
_cell.angle_gamma   90.00
#
_symmetry.space_group_name_H-M   'P 1'
#
loop_
_entity.id
_entity.type
_entity.pdbx_description
1 polymer ?
#
loop_
_entity_poly.entity_id
_entity_poly.type
_entity_poly.pdbx_seq_one_letter_code
_entity_poly.pdbx_strand_id
1 'polypeptide(L)'
;KKRCLNKMNKVFNVGLVGCGHISETYFRAEEYFNNIKIIKCADINNDAAEKCAKEHDIKSTNIDDIFEDHDIEIILNLTIPKAHFEVSEKALLCGKHSYSEKPMCINFEDGKKLLELSKKNNLYLGSAPDTVLGAGIQKSKELIESGLIGKINLGNAIFAFPGVQSYHPSPEPWFADNEGGPVVDMGPYYIT
;
A
#
# COMPACT_ATOMS: atom_id res chain seq x y z
N LYS A 1 10.04 -8.98 26.99
CA LYS A 1 10.70 -10.06 26.23
C LYS A 1 11.15 -9.45 24.92
N LYS A 2 12.47 -9.13 24.78
CA LYS A 2 13.08 -8.75 23.51
C LYS A 2 12.91 -9.93 22.56
N ARG A 3 12.00 -9.85 21.60
CA ARG A 3 12.02 -10.72 20.43
C ARG A 3 13.31 -10.38 19.70
N CYS A 4 14.25 -11.30 19.66
CA CYS A 4 15.36 -11.26 18.72
C CYS A 4 14.76 -11.14 17.34
N LEU A 5 14.88 -9.96 16.74
CA LEU A 5 14.80 -9.80 15.31
C LEU A 5 15.97 -10.62 14.75
N ASN A 6 15.73 -11.87 14.41
CA ASN A 6 16.66 -12.59 13.55
C ASN A 6 16.89 -11.66 12.35
N LYS A 7 18.15 -11.29 12.13
CA LYS A 7 18.58 -10.61 10.92
C LYS A 7 18.16 -11.52 9.77
N MET A 8 17.02 -11.22 9.15
CA MET A 8 16.67 -11.84 7.88
C MET A 8 17.67 -11.29 6.87
N ASN A 9 18.64 -12.10 6.51
CA ASN A 9 19.62 -11.76 5.45
C ASN A 9 19.00 -11.89 4.05
N LYS A 10 17.68 -12.13 3.96
CA LYS A 10 16.98 -12.26 2.69
C LYS A 10 16.49 -10.90 2.22
N VAL A 11 16.82 -10.55 0.99
CA VAL A 11 16.23 -9.43 0.27
C VAL A 11 15.06 -9.97 -0.55
N PHE A 12 13.89 -9.38 -0.39
CA PHE A 12 12.70 -9.70 -1.16
C PHE A 12 12.65 -8.83 -2.42
N ASN A 13 12.47 -9.47 -3.55
CA ASN A 13 12.29 -8.77 -4.81
C ASN A 13 10.84 -8.32 -4.97
N VAL A 14 10.69 -7.05 -5.30
CA VAL A 14 9.40 -6.37 -5.43
C VAL A 14 9.15 -6.01 -6.88
N GLY A 15 7.96 -6.33 -7.38
CA GLY A 15 7.42 -5.80 -8.62
C GLY A 15 6.44 -4.67 -8.31
N LEU A 16 6.65 -3.50 -8.89
CA LEU A 16 5.81 -2.33 -8.69
C LEU A 16 4.79 -2.21 -9.83
N VAL A 17 3.51 -2.11 -9.50
CA VAL A 17 2.42 -1.90 -10.47
C VAL A 17 1.76 -0.55 -10.18
N GLY A 18 1.82 0.34 -11.16
CA GLY A 18 1.37 1.73 -11.04
C GLY A 18 2.52 2.71 -10.81
N CYS A 19 3.02 3.31 -11.89
CA CYS A 19 4.16 4.23 -11.91
C CYS A 19 3.72 5.71 -11.77
N GLY A 20 2.69 5.96 -10.95
CA GLY A 20 2.17 7.29 -10.67
C GLY A 20 3.01 8.08 -9.66
N HIS A 21 2.51 9.24 -9.25
CA HIS A 21 3.23 10.17 -8.37
C HIS A 21 3.72 9.53 -7.05
N ILE A 22 2.91 8.63 -6.46
CA ILE A 22 3.26 8.02 -5.18
C ILE A 22 4.43 7.03 -5.25
N SER A 23 4.75 6.49 -6.43
CA SER A 23 5.82 5.51 -6.60
C SER A 23 7.18 6.03 -6.14
N GLU A 24 7.45 7.31 -6.33
CA GLU A 24 8.68 7.97 -5.88
C GLU A 24 8.90 7.83 -4.36
N THR A 25 7.83 7.89 -3.58
CA THR A 25 7.91 7.72 -2.13
C THR A 25 8.34 6.30 -1.77
N TYR A 26 7.89 5.31 -2.51
CA TYR A 26 8.24 3.91 -2.29
C TYR A 26 9.67 3.58 -2.75
N PHE A 27 10.15 4.16 -3.83
CA PHE A 27 11.55 4.03 -4.22
C PHE A 27 12.50 4.60 -3.16
N ARG A 28 12.18 5.77 -2.62
CA ARG A 28 12.96 6.35 -1.51
C ARG A 28 12.93 5.49 -0.25
N ALA A 29 11.89 4.68 -0.04
CA ALA A 29 11.82 3.79 1.11
C ALA A 29 12.91 2.69 1.08
N GLU A 30 13.42 2.30 -0.08
CA GLU A 30 14.54 1.35 -0.18
C GLU A 30 15.81 1.84 0.54
N GLU A 31 16.00 3.14 0.67
CA GLU A 31 17.14 3.72 1.42
C GLU A 31 17.08 3.34 2.92
N TYR A 32 15.89 3.05 3.43
CA TYR A 32 15.65 2.73 4.85
C TYR A 32 15.45 1.23 5.11
N PHE A 33 15.13 0.44 4.08
CA PHE A 33 14.83 -0.98 4.20
C PHE A 33 15.82 -1.84 3.42
N ASN A 34 16.74 -2.49 4.12
CA ASN A 34 17.79 -3.33 3.53
C ASN A 34 17.29 -4.71 3.05
N ASN A 35 16.02 -5.02 3.24
CA ASN A 35 15.44 -6.34 3.00
C ASN A 35 14.39 -6.37 1.89
N ILE A 36 14.22 -5.28 1.17
CA ILE A 36 13.37 -5.20 -0.02
C ILE A 36 14.15 -4.55 -1.17
N LYS A 37 13.83 -4.93 -2.40
CA LYS A 37 14.36 -4.30 -3.61
C LYS A 37 13.31 -4.30 -4.70
N ILE A 38 12.98 -3.12 -5.23
CA ILE A 38 12.12 -2.98 -6.41
C ILE A 38 12.99 -3.30 -7.63
N ILE A 39 12.65 -4.34 -8.37
CA ILE A 39 13.46 -4.82 -9.49
C ILE A 39 12.81 -4.59 -10.85
N LYS A 40 11.48 -4.47 -10.87
CA LYS A 40 10.69 -4.21 -12.07
C LYS A 40 9.49 -3.34 -11.77
N CYS A 41 9.05 -2.59 -12.77
CA CYS A 41 7.79 -1.86 -12.72
C CYS A 41 6.93 -2.13 -13.96
N ALA A 42 5.63 -1.94 -13.80
CA ALA A 42 4.63 -2.01 -14.85
C ALA A 42 3.55 -0.94 -14.63
N ASP A 43 3.00 -0.44 -15.70
CA ASP A 43 1.87 0.49 -15.70
C ASP A 43 1.00 0.23 -16.94
N ILE A 44 -0.29 0.57 -16.88
CA ILE A 44 -1.17 0.53 -18.05
C ILE A 44 -0.72 1.53 -19.13
N ASN A 45 -0.07 2.60 -18.72
CA ASN A 45 0.63 3.53 -19.56
C ASN A 45 2.10 3.13 -19.70
N ASN A 46 2.47 2.53 -20.83
CA ASN A 46 3.83 2.07 -21.09
C ASN A 46 4.88 3.20 -20.98
N ASP A 47 4.56 4.41 -21.42
CA ASP A 47 5.49 5.56 -21.34
C ASP A 47 5.79 5.90 -19.86
N ALA A 48 4.79 5.78 -18.97
CA ALA A 48 4.99 5.99 -17.54
C ALA A 48 5.88 4.89 -16.94
N ALA A 49 5.69 3.63 -17.33
CA ALA A 49 6.52 2.52 -16.89
C ALA A 49 7.97 2.65 -17.38
N GLU A 50 8.19 3.00 -18.63
CA GLU A 50 9.53 3.21 -19.20
C GLU A 50 10.27 4.38 -18.56
N LYS A 51 9.55 5.48 -18.31
CA LYS A 51 10.11 6.64 -17.61
C LYS A 51 10.54 6.27 -16.19
N CYS A 52 9.65 5.63 -15.43
CA CYS A 52 9.92 5.17 -14.08
C CYS A 52 11.12 4.21 -14.04
N ALA A 53 11.15 3.24 -14.94
CA ALA A 53 12.26 2.29 -15.05
C ALA A 53 13.61 2.96 -15.31
N LYS A 54 13.63 3.97 -16.19
CA LYS A 54 14.85 4.74 -16.50
C LYS A 54 15.31 5.60 -15.33
N GLU A 55 14.38 6.24 -14.62
CA GLU A 55 14.69 7.11 -13.46
C GLU A 55 15.28 6.33 -12.29
N HIS A 56 14.88 5.07 -12.11
CA HIS A 56 15.28 4.24 -10.97
C HIS A 56 16.22 3.08 -11.33
N ASP A 57 16.74 3.04 -12.56
CA ASP A 57 17.67 1.99 -13.06
C ASP A 57 17.14 0.56 -12.84
N ILE A 58 15.85 0.36 -13.14
CA ILE A 58 15.16 -0.93 -13.10
C ILE A 58 14.58 -1.29 -14.46
N LYS A 59 13.89 -2.43 -14.57
CA LYS A 59 13.26 -2.84 -15.83
C LYS A 59 11.78 -2.48 -15.83
N SER A 60 11.27 -1.95 -16.95
CA SER A 60 9.85 -1.93 -17.25
C SER A 60 9.43 -3.26 -17.89
N THR A 61 8.20 -3.67 -17.64
CA THR A 61 7.57 -4.84 -18.26
C THR A 61 6.07 -4.56 -18.42
N ASN A 62 5.38 -5.43 -19.18
CA ASN A 62 3.94 -5.34 -19.22
C ASN A 62 3.30 -5.88 -17.92
N ILE A 63 2.01 -5.55 -17.71
CA ILE A 63 1.32 -5.89 -16.47
C ILE A 63 1.17 -7.41 -16.28
N ASP A 64 1.04 -8.18 -17.33
CA ASP A 64 0.87 -9.63 -17.20
C ASP A 64 2.19 -10.31 -16.81
N ASP A 65 3.27 -9.94 -17.46
CA ASP A 65 4.60 -10.52 -17.23
C ASP A 65 5.11 -10.26 -15.80
N ILE A 66 4.75 -9.13 -15.17
CA ILE A 66 5.21 -8.84 -13.80
C ILE A 66 4.65 -9.85 -12.78
N PHE A 67 3.44 -10.36 -13.01
CA PHE A 67 2.82 -11.37 -12.15
C PHE A 67 3.40 -12.77 -12.40
N GLU A 68 3.87 -13.06 -13.59
CA GLU A 68 4.43 -14.35 -13.97
C GLU A 68 5.92 -14.48 -13.64
N ASP A 69 6.59 -13.38 -13.35
CA ASP A 69 8.02 -13.35 -13.05
C ASP A 69 8.35 -14.06 -11.73
N HIS A 70 9.07 -15.19 -11.82
CA HIS A 70 9.45 -15.99 -10.66
C HIS A 70 10.47 -15.31 -9.73
N ASP A 71 11.18 -14.29 -10.19
CA ASP A 71 12.12 -13.53 -9.36
C ASP A 71 11.40 -12.54 -8.43
N ILE A 72 10.13 -12.21 -8.70
CA ILE A 72 9.30 -11.30 -7.90
C ILE A 72 8.55 -12.08 -6.83
N GLU A 73 8.68 -11.66 -5.58
CA GLU A 73 8.00 -12.28 -4.44
C GLU A 73 6.84 -11.44 -3.92
N ILE A 74 6.92 -10.11 -4.08
CA ILE A 74 5.94 -9.15 -3.59
C ILE A 74 5.48 -8.27 -4.74
N ILE A 75 4.18 -8.09 -4.90
CA ILE A 75 3.61 -7.04 -5.74
C ILE A 75 3.28 -5.83 -4.86
N LEU A 76 3.89 -4.71 -5.21
CA LEU A 76 3.59 -3.40 -4.67
C LEU A 76 2.59 -2.71 -5.59
N ASN A 77 1.34 -2.65 -5.13
CA ASN A 77 0.21 -2.13 -5.90
C ASN A 77 -0.01 -0.65 -5.60
N LEU A 78 0.43 0.21 -6.51
CA LEU A 78 0.33 1.67 -6.44
C LEU A 78 -0.61 2.22 -7.52
N THR A 79 -1.53 1.41 -7.97
CA THR A 79 -2.53 1.80 -8.97
C THR A 79 -3.57 2.75 -8.38
N ILE A 80 -4.59 3.09 -9.14
CA ILE A 80 -5.73 3.84 -8.63
C ILE A 80 -6.65 2.96 -7.77
N PRO A 81 -7.43 3.52 -6.83
CA PRO A 81 -8.29 2.76 -5.91
C PRO A 81 -9.17 1.70 -6.57
N LYS A 82 -9.74 2.00 -7.74
CA LYS A 82 -10.58 1.06 -8.51
C LYS A 82 -9.85 -0.22 -8.93
N ALA A 83 -8.55 -0.15 -9.16
CA ALA A 83 -7.74 -1.29 -9.62
C ALA A 83 -7.09 -2.05 -8.46
N HIS A 84 -7.14 -1.55 -7.23
CA HIS A 84 -6.46 -2.16 -6.09
C HIS A 84 -6.87 -3.60 -5.86
N PHE A 85 -8.17 -3.89 -5.93
CA PHE A 85 -8.69 -5.24 -5.75
C PHE A 85 -8.15 -6.20 -6.80
N GLU A 86 -8.34 -5.89 -8.08
CA GLU A 86 -7.97 -6.77 -9.18
C GLU A 86 -6.47 -7.07 -9.23
N VAL A 87 -5.64 -6.05 -9.03
CA VAL A 87 -4.18 -6.20 -9.01
C VAL A 87 -3.72 -7.03 -7.81
N SER A 88 -4.31 -6.81 -6.62
CA SER A 88 -3.98 -7.57 -5.41
C SER A 88 -4.47 -9.01 -5.50
N GLU A 89 -5.67 -9.26 -6.05
CA GLU A 89 -6.20 -10.59 -6.28
C GLU A 89 -5.29 -11.37 -7.23
N LYS A 90 -4.91 -10.76 -8.37
CA LYS A 90 -4.00 -11.37 -9.34
C LYS A 90 -2.65 -11.73 -8.72
N ALA A 91 -2.08 -10.82 -7.91
CA ALA A 91 -0.83 -11.11 -7.20
C ALA A 91 -0.95 -12.36 -6.32
N LEU A 92 -2.01 -12.44 -5.51
CA LEU A 92 -2.25 -13.59 -4.62
C LEU A 92 -2.53 -14.89 -5.40
N LEU A 93 -3.22 -14.83 -6.53
CA LEU A 93 -3.47 -15.98 -7.40
C LEU A 93 -2.19 -16.48 -8.06
N CYS A 94 -1.25 -15.58 -8.39
CA CYS A 94 0.06 -15.91 -8.93
C CYS A 94 1.10 -16.29 -7.85
N GLY A 95 0.66 -16.50 -6.60
CA GLY A 95 1.53 -16.95 -5.51
C GLY A 95 2.46 -15.87 -4.95
N LYS A 96 2.15 -14.59 -5.16
CA LYS A 96 2.94 -13.47 -4.67
C LYS A 96 2.26 -12.79 -3.49
N HIS A 97 3.08 -12.29 -2.57
CA HIS A 97 2.60 -11.38 -1.53
C HIS A 97 2.08 -10.10 -2.17
N SER A 98 1.11 -9.44 -1.55
CA SER A 98 0.57 -8.18 -2.04
C SER A 98 0.61 -7.11 -0.96
N TYR A 99 1.12 -5.95 -1.32
CA TYR A 99 0.99 -4.72 -0.53
C TYR A 99 0.42 -3.63 -1.42
N SER A 100 -0.70 -3.03 -1.03
CA SER A 100 -1.35 -1.98 -1.83
C SER A 100 -1.34 -0.64 -1.14
N GLU A 101 -1.41 0.42 -1.94
CA GLU A 101 -1.83 1.71 -1.44
C GLU A 101 -3.26 1.65 -0.86
N LYS A 102 -3.56 2.64 -0.06
CA LYS A 102 -4.92 2.80 0.51
C LYS A 102 -5.89 3.43 -0.51
N PRO A 103 -7.16 3.10 -0.42
CA PRO A 103 -7.76 2.02 0.34
C PRO A 103 -7.41 0.66 -0.27
N MET A 104 -7.32 -0.39 0.52
CA MET A 104 -7.03 -1.75 0.02
C MET A 104 -8.01 -2.20 -1.06
N CYS A 105 -9.26 -1.79 -0.93
CA CYS A 105 -10.35 -1.99 -1.89
C CYS A 105 -11.48 -0.99 -1.59
N ILE A 106 -12.39 -0.82 -2.54
CA ILE A 106 -13.51 0.13 -2.42
C ILE A 106 -14.65 -0.46 -1.59
N ASN A 107 -14.92 -1.74 -1.76
CA ASN A 107 -16.01 -2.38 -1.04
C ASN A 107 -15.51 -3.46 -0.05
N PHE A 108 -16.30 -3.68 0.98
CA PHE A 108 -15.97 -4.59 2.06
C PHE A 108 -15.89 -6.06 1.63
N GLU A 109 -16.73 -6.49 0.71
CA GLU A 109 -16.76 -7.90 0.28
C GLU A 109 -15.51 -8.28 -0.53
N ASP A 110 -14.96 -7.35 -1.30
CA ASP A 110 -13.69 -7.55 -1.99
C ASP A 110 -12.53 -7.66 -1.00
N GLY A 111 -12.53 -6.85 0.06
CA GLY A 111 -11.56 -6.98 1.15
C GLY A 111 -11.58 -8.35 1.82
N LYS A 112 -12.78 -8.90 2.05
CA LYS A 112 -12.93 -10.26 2.58
C LYS A 112 -12.36 -11.31 1.64
N LYS A 113 -12.68 -11.22 0.34
CA LYS A 113 -12.14 -12.14 -0.68
C LYS A 113 -10.62 -12.14 -0.69
N LEU A 114 -9.99 -10.95 -0.69
CA LEU A 114 -8.53 -10.85 -0.64
C LEU A 114 -7.96 -11.51 0.61
N LEU A 115 -8.57 -11.27 1.77
CA LEU A 115 -8.12 -11.86 3.04
C LEU A 115 -8.26 -13.39 3.05
N GLU A 116 -9.36 -13.93 2.52
CA GLU A 116 -9.58 -15.36 2.40
C GLU A 116 -8.57 -15.99 1.44
N LEU A 117 -8.32 -15.35 0.29
CA LEU A 117 -7.37 -15.78 -0.71
C LEU A 117 -5.93 -15.80 -0.16
N SER A 118 -5.54 -14.75 0.54
CA SER A 118 -4.22 -14.66 1.17
C SER A 118 -3.99 -15.77 2.18
N LYS A 119 -4.97 -16.04 3.04
CA LYS A 119 -4.92 -17.14 4.02
C LYS A 119 -4.86 -18.51 3.34
N LYS A 120 -5.70 -18.75 2.33
CA LYS A 120 -5.75 -20.01 1.58
C LYS A 120 -4.41 -20.34 0.93
N ASN A 121 -3.74 -19.31 0.38
CA ASN A 121 -2.48 -19.47 -0.31
C ASN A 121 -1.25 -19.28 0.60
N ASN A 122 -1.45 -19.05 1.91
CA ASN A 122 -0.39 -18.75 2.87
C ASN A 122 0.51 -17.58 2.44
N LEU A 123 -0.12 -16.52 1.94
CA LEU A 123 0.54 -15.30 1.48
C LEU A 123 0.21 -14.12 2.40
N TYR A 124 1.10 -13.15 2.43
CA TYR A 124 0.85 -11.90 3.15
C TYR A 124 0.09 -10.93 2.26
N LEU A 125 -0.90 -10.28 2.86
CA LEU A 125 -1.66 -9.18 2.31
C LEU A 125 -1.50 -7.98 3.25
N GLY A 126 -1.03 -6.87 2.72
CA GLY A 126 -0.86 -5.61 3.45
C GLY A 126 -1.45 -4.44 2.68
N SER A 127 -1.75 -3.38 3.39
CA SER A 127 -2.19 -2.11 2.80
C SER A 127 -1.72 -0.93 3.63
N ALA A 128 -1.40 0.19 2.97
CA ALA A 128 -1.31 1.48 3.62
C ALA A 128 -2.69 1.87 4.24
N PRO A 129 -2.75 2.82 5.19
CA PRO A 129 -1.68 3.71 5.62
C PRO A 129 -0.76 3.08 6.67
N ASP A 130 0.44 3.62 6.77
CA ASP A 130 1.45 3.25 7.76
C ASP A 130 1.38 4.10 9.05
N THR A 131 0.51 5.11 9.09
CA THR A 131 0.42 6.07 10.20
C THR A 131 0.19 5.42 11.55
N VAL A 132 -0.54 4.30 11.60
CA VAL A 132 -0.74 3.49 12.80
C VAL A 132 0.60 3.00 13.41
N LEU A 133 1.65 2.85 12.60
CA LEU A 133 2.98 2.43 13.04
C LEU A 133 3.84 3.58 13.59
N GLY A 134 3.41 4.82 13.41
CA GLY A 134 4.10 6.01 13.89
C GLY A 134 4.28 6.01 15.41
N ALA A 135 5.45 6.44 15.88
CA ALA A 135 5.82 6.40 17.30
C ALA A 135 4.79 7.09 18.22
N GLY A 136 4.20 8.20 17.78
CA GLY A 136 3.16 8.91 18.54
C GLY A 136 1.88 8.08 18.69
N ILE A 137 1.42 7.46 17.61
CA ILE A 137 0.22 6.60 17.62
C ILE A 137 0.47 5.35 18.46
N GLN A 138 1.62 4.70 18.30
CA GLN A 138 1.98 3.54 19.11
C GLN A 138 2.08 3.89 20.59
N LYS A 139 2.61 5.07 20.94
CA LYS A 139 2.65 5.53 22.34
C LYS A 139 1.25 5.85 22.87
N SER A 140 0.39 6.44 22.09
CA SER A 140 -1.00 6.69 22.44
C SER A 140 -1.75 5.39 22.73
N LYS A 141 -1.56 4.38 21.88
CA LYS A 141 -2.11 3.05 22.08
C LYS A 141 -1.63 2.43 23.38
N GLU A 142 -0.33 2.46 23.65
CA GLU A 142 0.26 1.95 24.90
C GLU A 142 -0.36 2.62 26.13
N LEU A 143 -0.52 3.94 26.12
CA LEU A 143 -1.11 4.71 27.22
C LEU A 143 -2.58 4.35 27.45
N ILE A 144 -3.34 4.16 26.38
CA ILE A 144 -4.73 3.71 26.43
C ILE A 144 -4.81 2.29 27.05
N GLU A 145 -4.01 1.36 26.52
CA GLU A 145 -3.99 -0.05 26.96
C GLU A 145 -3.50 -0.22 28.41
N SER A 146 -2.64 0.70 28.86
CA SER A 146 -2.20 0.73 30.28
C SER A 146 -3.29 1.14 31.27
N GLY A 147 -4.43 1.61 30.79
CA GLY A 147 -5.53 2.11 31.63
C GLY A 147 -5.31 3.52 32.19
N LEU A 148 -4.27 4.24 31.77
CA LEU A 148 -3.93 5.57 32.29
C LEU A 148 -5.07 6.57 32.18
N ILE A 149 -5.87 6.49 31.10
CA ILE A 149 -7.03 7.34 30.86
C ILE A 149 -8.36 6.70 31.28
N GLY A 150 -8.31 5.51 31.90
CA GLY A 150 -9.48 4.74 32.28
C GLY A 150 -10.23 4.14 31.08
N LYS A 151 -11.51 3.83 31.30
CA LYS A 151 -12.37 3.27 30.25
C LYS A 151 -12.74 4.33 29.22
N ILE A 152 -12.47 4.06 27.97
CA ILE A 152 -12.91 4.93 26.86
C ILE A 152 -14.42 4.84 26.71
N ASN A 153 -15.10 5.97 26.75
CA ASN A 153 -16.54 6.07 26.54
C ASN A 153 -16.89 6.76 25.22
N LEU A 154 -16.02 7.65 24.74
CA LEU A 154 -16.24 8.43 23.51
C LEU A 154 -14.90 8.81 22.90
N GLY A 155 -14.83 8.85 21.56
CA GLY A 155 -13.71 9.40 20.80
C GLY A 155 -14.22 10.29 19.68
N ASN A 156 -13.48 11.35 19.39
CA ASN A 156 -13.71 12.23 18.25
C ASN A 156 -12.43 12.33 17.42
N ALA A 157 -12.57 12.24 16.10
CA ALA A 157 -11.53 12.58 15.15
C ALA A 157 -12.04 13.67 14.21
N ILE A 158 -11.31 14.78 14.13
CA ILE A 158 -11.67 15.90 13.27
C ILE A 158 -10.53 16.11 12.28
N PHE A 159 -10.85 16.06 11.01
CA PHE A 159 -9.94 16.40 9.92
C PHE A 159 -10.59 17.45 9.03
N ALA A 160 -9.91 18.56 8.82
CA ALA A 160 -10.36 19.65 7.96
C ALA A 160 -9.18 20.25 7.20
N PHE A 161 -9.30 20.39 5.91
CA PHE A 161 -8.30 21.03 5.05
C PHE A 161 -8.97 21.66 3.81
N PRO A 162 -8.27 22.53 3.06
CA PRO A 162 -8.88 23.31 1.98
C PRO A 162 -9.36 22.50 0.76
N GLY A 163 -9.00 21.23 0.69
CA GLY A 163 -9.35 20.33 -0.42
C GLY A 163 -8.12 19.81 -1.15
N VAL A 164 -8.31 18.70 -1.84
CA VAL A 164 -7.26 17.97 -2.56
C VAL A 164 -6.61 18.81 -3.67
N GLN A 165 -7.35 19.76 -4.23
CA GLN A 165 -6.87 20.65 -5.29
C GLN A 165 -5.69 21.53 -4.85
N SER A 166 -5.49 21.71 -3.56
CA SER A 166 -4.39 22.52 -3.01
C SER A 166 -3.03 21.84 -3.06
N TYR A 167 -2.97 20.52 -3.19
CA TYR A 167 -1.72 19.77 -3.11
C TYR A 167 -1.57 18.64 -4.15
N HIS A 168 -2.67 18.14 -4.73
CA HIS A 168 -2.58 17.03 -5.68
C HIS A 168 -2.39 17.59 -7.10
N PRO A 169 -1.39 17.11 -7.85
CA PRO A 169 -1.09 17.62 -9.20
C PRO A 169 -2.21 17.32 -10.21
N SER A 170 -3.02 16.29 -9.96
CA SER A 170 -4.14 15.87 -10.81
C SER A 170 -5.25 15.29 -9.94
N PRO A 171 -6.07 16.14 -9.29
CA PRO A 171 -7.08 15.69 -8.32
C PRO A 171 -8.30 14.99 -8.93
N GLU A 172 -8.45 15.08 -10.23
CA GLU A 172 -9.55 14.53 -11.04
C GLU A 172 -9.07 13.29 -11.83
N PRO A 173 -9.97 12.35 -12.22
CA PRO A 173 -11.42 12.30 -11.96
C PRO A 173 -11.83 11.49 -10.72
N TRP A 174 -10.91 10.67 -10.15
CA TRP A 174 -11.24 9.68 -9.11
C TRP A 174 -11.74 10.29 -7.79
N PHE A 175 -11.29 11.50 -7.45
CA PHE A 175 -11.68 12.16 -6.20
C PHE A 175 -13.11 12.70 -6.25
N ALA A 176 -13.58 13.07 -7.43
CA ALA A 176 -14.95 13.55 -7.65
C ALA A 176 -15.95 12.41 -7.90
N ASP A 177 -15.49 11.20 -8.11
CA ASP A 177 -16.32 10.01 -8.33
C ASP A 177 -16.93 9.50 -7.01
N ASN A 178 -18.07 8.84 -7.09
CA ASN A 178 -18.75 8.22 -5.93
C ASN A 178 -17.91 7.15 -5.22
N GLU A 179 -16.90 6.60 -5.88
CA GLU A 179 -15.96 5.62 -5.34
C GLU A 179 -14.69 6.24 -4.74
N GLY A 180 -14.59 7.57 -4.75
CA GLY A 180 -13.51 8.34 -4.16
C GLY A 180 -14.00 9.24 -3.02
N GLY A 181 -13.43 10.45 -2.97
CA GLY A 181 -13.81 11.48 -2.00
C GLY A 181 -13.09 11.38 -0.66
N PRO A 182 -13.33 12.36 0.23
CA PRO A 182 -12.53 12.54 1.43
C PRO A 182 -12.57 11.37 2.41
N VAL A 183 -13.69 10.66 2.49
CA VAL A 183 -13.83 9.52 3.42
C VAL A 183 -13.00 8.31 2.94
N VAL A 184 -13.03 8.04 1.65
CA VAL A 184 -12.27 6.92 1.06
C VAL A 184 -10.78 7.24 1.02
N ASP A 185 -10.43 8.47 0.70
CA ASP A 185 -9.02 8.91 0.57
C ASP A 185 -8.35 9.13 1.93
N MET A 186 -9.01 9.87 2.84
CA MET A 186 -8.41 10.29 4.10
C MET A 186 -8.91 9.51 5.32
N GLY A 187 -10.10 8.91 5.25
CA GLY A 187 -10.66 8.09 6.33
C GLY A 187 -9.70 7.02 6.86
N PRO A 188 -9.00 6.26 6.02
CA PRO A 188 -8.05 5.23 6.47
C PRO A 188 -6.99 5.76 7.44
N TYR A 189 -6.55 7.01 7.32
CA TYR A 189 -5.56 7.61 8.22
C TYR A 189 -6.06 7.92 9.62
N TYR A 190 -7.39 8.06 9.78
CA TYR A 190 -8.02 8.51 11.03
C TYR A 190 -8.89 7.46 11.70
N ILE A 191 -9.19 6.37 10.99
CA ILE A 191 -10.04 5.27 11.48
C ILE A 191 -9.20 4.06 11.91
N THR A 192 -8.01 3.88 11.32
CA THR A 192 -7.04 2.81 11.71
C THR A 192 -6.11 3.25 12.85
#